data_bd1270291fc590c37a08b4b44492fcd3
#
_entry.id   bd1270291fc590c37a08b4b44492fcd3
#
_cell.length_a   1.000
_cell.length_b   1.000
_cell.length_c   1.000
_cell.angle_alpha   90.00
_cell.angle_beta   90.00
_cell.angle_gamma   90.00
#
_symmetry.space_group_name_H-M   'P 1'
#
loop_
_entity.id
_entity.type
_entity.pdbx_description
1 polymer ?
#
loop_
_entity_poly.entity_id
_entity_poly.type
_entity_poly.pdbx_seq_one_letter_code
_entity_poly.pdbx_strand_id
1 'polypeptide(L)'
;TRSGDTITLGTATLQARLLQRTGEVWFTDKAGNLILREQNGGGKEFTPVRVEGANGYSFRQVFENDEEEGLYGLGQHQSDEFNYKEELFQYNTKVSVPFIVSTKGYGILWHNYSLSRFGDKRPYAELADVFKLYDKEGQAGALTATYYKDRTSSVQPLIRKEDKINYEDL
;
A
#
# COMPACT_ATOMS: atom_id res chain seq x y z
N THR A 1 -30.51 -9.46 3.30
CA THR A 1 -31.18 -10.09 2.14
C THR A 1 -30.16 -10.86 1.30
N ARG A 2 -30.61 -11.81 0.50
CA ARG A 2 -29.80 -12.57 -0.44
C ARG A 2 -30.43 -12.45 -1.83
N SER A 3 -29.60 -12.18 -2.85
CA SER A 3 -30.01 -12.18 -4.25
C SER A 3 -28.92 -12.84 -5.08
N GLY A 4 -29.21 -14.01 -5.64
CA GLY A 4 -28.20 -14.82 -6.32
C GLY A 4 -27.03 -15.17 -5.38
N ASP A 5 -25.80 -14.86 -5.83
CA ASP A 5 -24.58 -15.07 -5.08
C ASP A 5 -24.24 -13.90 -4.12
N THR A 6 -25.05 -12.86 -4.07
CA THR A 6 -24.79 -11.69 -3.23
C THR A 6 -25.63 -11.70 -1.96
N ILE A 7 -24.94 -11.58 -0.82
CA ILE A 7 -25.54 -11.33 0.48
C ILE A 7 -25.42 -9.84 0.79
N THR A 8 -26.52 -9.20 1.18
CA THR A 8 -26.56 -7.80 1.58
C THR A 8 -26.99 -7.65 3.02
N LEU A 9 -26.15 -7.00 3.82
CA LEU A 9 -26.48 -6.50 5.15
C LEU A 9 -26.66 -4.99 5.08
N GLY A 10 -27.70 -4.48 5.70
CA GLY A 10 -27.98 -3.04 5.63
C GLY A 10 -28.33 -2.46 6.99
N THR A 11 -27.86 -1.24 7.22
CA THR A 11 -28.29 -0.33 8.28
C THR A 11 -29.25 0.72 7.72
N ALA A 12 -29.53 1.77 8.49
CA ALA A 12 -30.33 2.90 8.01
C ALA A 12 -29.65 3.68 6.86
N THR A 13 -28.33 3.72 6.83
CA THR A 13 -27.54 4.56 5.92
C THR A 13 -26.55 3.79 5.05
N LEU A 14 -26.10 2.62 5.46
CA LEU A 14 -25.01 1.85 4.87
C LEU A 14 -25.50 0.46 4.46
N GLN A 15 -24.95 -0.05 3.37
CA GLN A 15 -25.11 -1.44 2.94
C GLN A 15 -23.73 -2.08 2.76
N ALA A 16 -23.50 -3.24 3.38
CA ALA A 16 -22.38 -4.12 3.09
C ALA A 16 -22.87 -5.26 2.22
N ARG A 17 -22.16 -5.54 1.15
CA ARG A 17 -22.49 -6.60 0.19
C ARG A 17 -21.33 -7.57 0.10
N LEU A 18 -21.63 -8.86 0.12
CA LEU A 18 -20.67 -9.95 0.00
C LEU A 18 -21.01 -10.79 -1.21
N LEU A 19 -20.05 -10.96 -2.11
CA LEU A 19 -20.13 -11.93 -3.19
C LEU A 19 -19.64 -13.29 -2.70
N GLN A 20 -20.52 -14.27 -2.54
CA GLN A 20 -20.21 -15.58 -1.93
C GLN A 20 -19.13 -16.37 -2.67
N ARG A 21 -19.09 -16.24 -4.00
CA ARG A 21 -18.14 -17.00 -4.83
C ARG A 21 -16.68 -16.60 -4.59
N THR A 22 -16.41 -15.31 -4.35
CA THR A 22 -15.06 -14.77 -4.21
C THR A 22 -14.74 -14.30 -2.79
N GLY A 23 -15.76 -14.11 -1.96
CA GLY A 23 -15.63 -13.48 -0.66
C GLY A 23 -15.43 -11.97 -0.74
N GLU A 24 -15.54 -11.35 -1.92
CA GLU A 24 -15.43 -9.92 -2.13
C GLU A 24 -16.50 -9.16 -1.36
N VAL A 25 -16.08 -8.12 -0.65
CA VAL A 25 -16.97 -7.22 0.10
C VAL A 25 -16.88 -5.81 -0.46
N TRP A 26 -18.01 -5.15 -0.57
CA TRP A 26 -18.09 -3.73 -0.87
C TRP A 26 -19.18 -3.05 -0.06
N PHE A 27 -19.00 -1.75 0.12
CA PHE A 27 -19.90 -0.90 0.88
C PHE A 27 -20.51 0.16 -0.01
N THR A 28 -21.82 0.37 0.11
CA THR A 28 -22.55 1.41 -0.59
C THR A 28 -23.42 2.19 0.38
N ASP A 29 -23.79 3.41 -0.01
CA ASP A 29 -24.90 4.11 0.64
C ASP A 29 -26.25 3.48 0.28
N LYS A 30 -27.34 4.05 0.78
CA LYS A 30 -28.71 3.61 0.47
C LYS A 30 -29.13 3.83 -0.99
N ALA A 31 -28.54 4.82 -1.66
CA ALA A 31 -28.79 5.11 -3.07
C ALA A 31 -28.02 4.16 -4.00
N GLY A 32 -27.09 3.38 -3.45
CA GLY A 32 -26.24 2.45 -4.18
C GLY A 32 -24.89 3.03 -4.62
N ASN A 33 -24.56 4.26 -4.21
CA ASN A 33 -23.26 4.85 -4.49
C ASN A 33 -22.17 4.08 -3.75
N LEU A 34 -21.11 3.73 -4.46
CA LEU A 34 -19.96 3.02 -3.89
C LEU A 34 -19.21 3.91 -2.90
N ILE A 35 -18.94 3.35 -1.71
CA ILE A 35 -18.14 3.99 -0.66
C ILE A 35 -16.74 3.38 -0.64
N LEU A 36 -16.66 2.05 -0.56
CA LEU A 36 -15.42 1.30 -0.47
C LEU A 36 -15.62 -0.07 -1.06
N ARG A 37 -14.62 -0.60 -1.75
CA ARG A 37 -14.64 -1.92 -2.34
C ARG A 37 -13.32 -2.64 -2.13
N GLU A 38 -13.39 -3.93 -1.81
CA GLU A 38 -12.24 -4.82 -1.91
C GLU A 38 -11.83 -5.00 -3.38
N GLN A 39 -10.57 -5.31 -3.61
CA GLN A 39 -10.08 -5.62 -4.94
C GLN A 39 -10.97 -6.69 -5.61
N ASN A 40 -11.26 -6.50 -6.88
CA ASN A 40 -12.04 -7.44 -7.67
C ASN A 40 -11.47 -8.87 -7.53
N GLY A 41 -12.35 -9.81 -7.22
CA GLY A 41 -11.98 -11.20 -6.94
C GLY A 41 -11.75 -11.51 -5.45
N GLY A 42 -11.91 -10.51 -4.55
CA GLY A 42 -11.94 -10.71 -3.09
C GLY A 42 -10.83 -10.05 -2.30
N GLY A 43 -9.66 -9.78 -2.88
CA GLY A 43 -8.57 -9.04 -2.25
C GLY A 43 -8.04 -9.58 -0.91
N LYS A 44 -8.39 -10.81 -0.53
CA LYS A 44 -8.01 -11.47 0.72
C LYS A 44 -6.97 -12.54 0.49
N GLU A 45 -5.90 -12.49 1.26
CA GLU A 45 -4.81 -13.45 1.20
C GLU A 45 -4.46 -13.93 2.61
N PHE A 46 -4.30 -15.25 2.77
CA PHE A 46 -3.89 -15.89 4.01
C PHE A 46 -2.62 -16.67 3.75
N THR A 47 -1.52 -16.24 4.35
CA THR A 47 -0.22 -16.91 4.24
C THR A 47 0.10 -17.62 5.56
N PRO A 48 0.31 -18.95 5.58
CA PRO A 48 0.71 -19.64 6.79
C PRO A 48 2.02 -19.07 7.35
N VAL A 49 2.05 -18.84 8.65
CA VAL A 49 3.24 -18.35 9.36
C VAL A 49 3.44 -19.14 10.65
N ARG A 50 4.67 -19.19 11.12
CA ARG A 50 5.00 -19.78 12.42
C ARG A 50 5.70 -18.74 13.28
N VAL A 51 5.11 -18.40 14.41
CA VAL A 51 5.63 -17.41 15.35
C VAL A 51 5.84 -18.08 16.70
N GLU A 52 7.05 -18.04 17.23
CA GLU A 52 7.41 -18.63 18.54
C GLU A 52 6.93 -20.09 18.72
N GLY A 53 6.95 -20.84 17.63
CA GLY A 53 6.53 -22.24 17.64
C GLY A 53 5.03 -22.48 17.40
N ALA A 54 4.19 -21.48 17.45
CA ALA A 54 2.77 -21.56 17.13
C ALA A 54 2.51 -21.37 15.63
N ASN A 55 1.61 -22.17 15.08
CA ASN A 55 1.15 -22.01 13.71
C ASN A 55 0.04 -20.96 13.67
N GLY A 56 0.10 -20.09 12.67
CA GLY A 56 -0.89 -19.04 12.45
C GLY A 56 -0.96 -18.64 10.98
N TYR A 57 -1.58 -17.50 10.72
CA TYR A 57 -1.68 -16.91 9.39
C TYR A 57 -1.33 -15.43 9.43
N SER A 58 -0.59 -14.99 8.45
CA SER A 58 -0.57 -13.58 8.05
C SER A 58 -1.78 -13.34 7.16
N PHE A 59 -2.50 -12.27 7.41
CA PHE A 59 -3.68 -11.88 6.65
C PHE A 59 -3.41 -10.58 5.92
N ARG A 60 -3.73 -10.55 4.63
CA ARG A 60 -3.65 -9.35 3.80
C ARG A 60 -5.03 -9.05 3.23
N GLN A 61 -5.43 -7.79 3.31
CA GLN A 61 -6.66 -7.26 2.74
C GLN A 61 -6.31 -6.15 1.75
N VAL A 62 -6.80 -6.25 0.52
CA VAL A 62 -6.58 -5.25 -0.51
C VAL A 62 -7.89 -4.60 -0.89
N PHE A 63 -7.91 -3.28 -0.90
CA PHE A 63 -9.03 -2.46 -1.36
C PHE A 63 -8.68 -1.80 -2.70
N GLU A 64 -9.70 -1.50 -3.50
CA GLU A 64 -9.54 -0.62 -4.64
C GLU A 64 -9.17 0.78 -4.14
N ASN A 65 -8.23 1.43 -4.82
CA ASN A 65 -7.75 2.76 -4.49
C ASN A 65 -8.13 3.74 -5.59
N ASP A 66 -8.46 4.95 -5.20
CA ASP A 66 -8.63 6.10 -6.08
C ASP A 66 -7.42 7.02 -5.88
N GLU A 67 -6.77 7.40 -6.97
CA GLU A 67 -5.55 8.22 -6.93
C GLU A 67 -5.80 9.61 -6.30
N GLU A 68 -7.04 10.11 -6.36
CA GLU A 68 -7.44 11.39 -5.76
C GLU A 68 -7.91 11.26 -4.30
N GLU A 69 -7.94 10.04 -3.75
CA GLU A 69 -8.37 9.80 -2.39
C GLU A 69 -7.24 9.99 -1.38
N GLY A 70 -7.41 10.95 -0.47
CA GLY A 70 -6.53 11.14 0.68
C GLY A 70 -6.96 10.27 1.86
N LEU A 71 -6.02 9.56 2.47
CA LEU A 71 -6.23 8.74 3.66
C LEU A 71 -5.43 9.33 4.82
N TYR A 72 -6.08 9.50 5.99
CA TYR A 72 -5.51 10.13 7.17
C TYR A 72 -5.77 9.28 8.42
N GLY A 73 -4.91 9.37 9.43
CA GLY A 73 -5.10 8.69 10.70
C GLY A 73 -3.92 7.82 11.10
N LEU A 74 -4.17 6.59 11.52
CA LEU A 74 -3.22 5.57 11.99
C LEU A 74 -2.47 5.96 13.27
N GLY A 75 -2.75 7.11 13.87
CA GLY A 75 -2.11 7.59 15.09
C GLY A 75 -1.06 8.65 14.82
N GLN A 76 0.02 8.63 15.62
CA GLN A 76 1.11 9.60 15.54
C GLN A 76 2.41 8.86 15.20
N HIS A 77 2.93 9.11 14.01
CA HIS A 77 4.13 8.53 13.49
C HIS A 77 5.12 9.63 13.08
N GLN A 78 6.41 9.34 13.19
CA GLN A 78 7.48 10.21 12.70
C GLN A 78 7.85 9.80 11.28
N SER A 79 6.88 9.90 10.37
CA SER A 79 7.11 9.65 8.95
C SER A 79 6.73 10.91 8.18
N ASP A 80 7.56 11.29 7.23
CA ASP A 80 7.31 12.41 6.32
C ASP A 80 6.44 12.00 5.12
N GLU A 81 5.82 10.82 5.18
CA GLU A 81 5.05 10.26 4.08
C GLU A 81 3.60 10.75 4.09
N PHE A 82 3.16 11.32 2.98
CA PHE A 82 1.82 11.83 2.76
C PHE A 82 0.80 10.74 2.44
N ASN A 83 1.22 9.63 1.83
CA ASN A 83 0.43 8.43 1.60
C ASN A 83 0.95 7.31 2.49
N TYR A 84 0.27 7.09 3.60
CA TYR A 84 0.74 6.22 4.66
C TYR A 84 1.12 4.81 4.20
N LYS A 85 2.42 4.53 4.31
CA LYS A 85 2.96 3.19 4.32
C LYS A 85 3.57 2.96 5.70
N GLU A 86 2.79 2.49 6.67
CA GLU A 86 3.22 2.38 8.06
C GLU A 86 3.13 0.97 8.63
N GLU A 87 4.07 0.66 9.51
CA GLU A 87 3.95 -0.46 10.43
C GLU A 87 3.28 0.02 11.72
N LEU A 88 2.14 -0.57 12.01
CA LEU A 88 1.34 -0.23 13.19
C LEU A 88 1.84 -1.04 14.38
N PHE A 89 2.84 -0.51 15.06
CA PHE A 89 3.24 -0.99 16.39
C PHE A 89 3.52 0.21 17.29
N GLN A 90 3.20 0.06 18.55
CA GLN A 90 3.40 1.11 19.52
C GLN A 90 4.69 0.93 20.29
N TYR A 91 5.50 1.98 20.33
CA TYR A 91 6.65 2.08 21.21
C TYR A 91 6.91 3.56 21.55
N ASN A 92 7.93 3.84 22.32
CA ASN A 92 8.19 5.10 23.02
C ASN A 92 7.87 6.41 22.27
N THR A 93 8.06 6.48 20.97
CA THR A 93 7.84 7.71 20.15
C THR A 93 6.70 7.58 19.14
N LYS A 94 6.02 6.45 19.10
CA LYS A 94 4.90 6.20 18.19
C LYS A 94 3.63 5.87 18.96
N VAL A 95 2.51 6.44 18.53
CA VAL A 95 1.17 6.06 18.99
C VAL A 95 0.44 5.46 17.81
N SER A 96 0.16 4.17 17.88
CA SER A 96 -0.53 3.45 16.80
C SER A 96 -2.02 3.34 17.09
N VAL A 97 -2.83 3.87 16.19
CA VAL A 97 -4.29 3.78 16.22
C VAL A 97 -4.74 3.17 14.90
N PRO A 98 -5.30 1.94 14.88
CA PRO A 98 -5.66 1.26 13.65
C PRO A 98 -6.97 1.82 13.04
N PHE A 99 -7.03 3.12 12.86
CA PHE A 99 -8.17 3.84 12.33
C PHE A 99 -7.72 4.86 11.29
N ILE A 100 -8.35 4.80 10.12
CA ILE A 100 -8.13 5.75 9.02
C ILE A 100 -9.43 6.45 8.67
N VAL A 101 -9.30 7.65 8.14
CA VAL A 101 -10.39 8.47 7.59
C VAL A 101 -10.04 8.83 6.14
N SER A 102 -11.00 8.69 5.27
CA SER A 102 -10.91 9.04 3.85
C SER A 102 -11.51 10.41 3.57
N THR A 103 -10.93 11.13 2.60
CA THR A 103 -11.53 12.35 2.03
C THR A 103 -12.90 12.10 1.40
N LYS A 104 -13.23 10.85 1.08
CA LYS A 104 -14.56 10.45 0.61
C LYS A 104 -15.62 10.34 1.71
N GLY A 105 -15.27 10.69 2.97
CA GLY A 105 -16.22 10.77 4.08
C GLY A 105 -16.55 9.44 4.74
N TYR A 106 -15.65 8.47 4.70
CA TYR A 106 -15.76 7.22 5.47
C TYR A 106 -14.53 7.02 6.35
N GLY A 107 -14.62 6.10 7.32
CA GLY A 107 -13.49 5.66 8.13
C GLY A 107 -13.47 4.14 8.24
N ILE A 108 -12.27 3.58 8.43
CA ILE A 108 -12.06 2.16 8.67
C ILE A 108 -11.36 1.99 10.01
N LEU A 109 -11.97 1.25 10.92
CA LEU A 109 -11.33 0.73 12.11
C LEU A 109 -10.85 -0.70 11.84
N TRP A 110 -9.53 -0.90 11.81
CA TRP A 110 -8.93 -2.21 11.70
C TRP A 110 -8.79 -2.85 13.08
N HIS A 111 -9.85 -3.52 13.50
CA HIS A 111 -9.93 -4.13 14.83
C HIS A 111 -9.10 -5.42 14.90
N ASN A 112 -7.78 -5.26 14.98
CA ASN A 112 -6.82 -6.34 15.07
C ASN A 112 -5.70 -5.97 16.07
N TYR A 113 -5.32 -6.90 16.92
CA TYR A 113 -4.30 -6.71 17.96
C TYR A 113 -2.91 -7.20 17.56
N SER A 114 -2.75 -7.70 16.34
CA SER A 114 -1.45 -8.15 15.83
C SER A 114 -0.66 -6.99 15.21
N LEU A 115 0.64 -7.22 14.99
CA LEU A 115 1.44 -6.34 14.16
C LEU A 115 0.77 -6.17 12.80
N SER A 116 0.48 -4.94 12.44
CA SER A 116 -0.20 -4.61 11.19
C SER A 116 0.64 -3.65 10.35
N ARG A 117 0.56 -3.81 9.04
CA ARG A 117 1.15 -2.88 8.07
C ARG A 117 0.04 -2.30 7.23
N PHE A 118 0.11 -1.01 6.99
CA PHE A 118 -0.85 -0.29 6.18
C PHE A 118 -0.17 0.35 4.97
N GLY A 119 -0.90 0.45 3.87
CA GLY A 119 -0.41 0.99 2.60
C GLY A 119 0.24 -0.06 1.71
N ASP A 120 0.73 0.35 0.56
CA ASP A 120 1.40 -0.54 -0.39
C ASP A 120 2.84 -0.78 0.07
N LYS A 121 3.05 -1.89 0.75
CA LYS A 121 4.37 -2.31 1.26
C LYS A 121 5.09 -3.29 0.32
N ARG A 122 4.63 -3.42 -0.93
CA ARG A 122 5.38 -4.19 -1.92
C ARG A 122 6.74 -3.52 -2.16
N PRO A 123 7.80 -4.29 -2.32
CA PRO A 123 9.08 -3.73 -2.73
C PRO A 123 8.90 -2.98 -4.06
N TYR A 124 9.59 -1.87 -4.21
CA TYR A 124 9.63 -1.17 -5.49
C TYR A 124 10.23 -2.12 -6.55
N ALA A 125 9.63 -2.13 -7.74
CA ALA A 125 10.23 -2.81 -8.86
C ALA A 125 11.52 -2.09 -9.27
N GLU A 126 12.54 -2.84 -9.64
CA GLU A 126 13.75 -2.26 -10.23
C GLU A 126 13.39 -1.51 -11.52
N LEU A 127 14.01 -0.35 -11.74
CA LEU A 127 13.70 0.48 -12.91
C LEU A 127 13.91 -0.28 -14.22
N ALA A 128 14.94 -1.13 -14.26
CA ALA A 128 15.27 -1.97 -15.41
C ALA A 128 14.24 -3.08 -15.70
N ASP A 129 13.45 -3.50 -14.68
CA ASP A 129 12.39 -4.50 -14.85
C ASP A 129 11.11 -3.90 -15.45
N VAL A 130 10.91 -2.58 -15.26
CA VAL A 130 9.73 -1.86 -15.72
C VAL A 130 9.96 -1.15 -17.05
N PHE A 131 11.16 -0.60 -17.24
CA PHE A 131 11.51 0.22 -18.40
C PHE A 131 12.75 -0.30 -19.12
N LYS A 132 12.81 -0.07 -20.44
CA LYS A 132 14.04 -0.25 -21.20
C LYS A 132 14.94 0.97 -20.94
N LEU A 133 16.07 0.74 -20.29
CA LEU A 133 17.04 1.80 -20.00
C LEU A 133 17.99 1.98 -21.18
N TYR A 134 18.34 3.23 -21.46
CA TYR A 134 19.33 3.57 -22.49
C TYR A 134 20.33 4.56 -21.88
N ASP A 135 21.61 4.37 -22.20
CA ASP A 135 22.64 5.31 -21.84
C ASP A 135 22.58 6.57 -22.73
N LYS A 136 23.44 7.55 -22.45
CA LYS A 136 23.47 8.81 -23.23
C LYS A 136 23.90 8.62 -24.69
N GLU A 137 24.52 7.51 -25.03
CA GLU A 137 24.89 7.09 -26.39
C GLU A 137 23.76 6.31 -27.10
N GLY A 138 22.63 6.06 -26.39
CA GLY A 138 21.49 5.31 -26.93
C GLY A 138 21.66 3.78 -26.88
N GLN A 139 22.62 3.28 -26.13
CA GLN A 139 22.81 1.83 -25.96
C GLN A 139 21.90 1.34 -24.82
N ALA A 140 21.19 0.22 -25.09
CA ALA A 140 20.27 -0.36 -24.12
C ALA A 140 21.00 -1.07 -22.98
N GLY A 141 20.34 -1.14 -21.79
CA GLY A 141 20.74 -1.94 -20.64
C GLY A 141 21.20 -1.15 -19.43
N ALA A 142 21.45 0.14 -19.56
CA ALA A 142 21.89 0.96 -18.43
C ALA A 142 21.56 2.44 -18.64
N LEU A 143 21.64 3.22 -17.55
CA LEU A 143 21.67 4.69 -17.60
C LEU A 143 23.10 5.20 -17.45
N THR A 144 23.38 6.38 -17.96
CA THR A 144 24.64 7.08 -17.69
C THR A 144 24.48 7.89 -16.40
N ALA A 145 25.21 7.54 -15.35
CA ALA A 145 25.27 8.30 -14.12
C ALA A 145 26.53 9.16 -14.07
N THR A 146 26.36 10.39 -13.58
CA THR A 146 27.45 11.35 -13.40
C THR A 146 27.49 11.81 -11.95
N TYR A 147 28.55 11.46 -11.24
CA TYR A 147 28.73 11.74 -9.81
C TYR A 147 29.69 12.90 -9.63
N TYR A 148 29.25 13.93 -8.94
CA TYR A 148 30.03 15.10 -8.60
C TYR A 148 30.50 15.02 -7.14
N LYS A 149 31.77 15.27 -6.89
CA LYS A 149 32.33 15.26 -5.53
C LYS A 149 31.85 16.44 -4.68
N ASP A 150 31.49 17.53 -5.33
CA ASP A 150 31.00 18.74 -4.69
C ASP A 150 29.94 19.46 -5.58
N ARG A 151 29.23 20.41 -5.00
CA ARG A 151 28.19 21.17 -5.71
C ARG A 151 28.72 22.16 -6.72
N THR A 152 29.99 22.50 -6.68
CA THR A 152 30.64 23.50 -7.55
C THR A 152 31.22 22.89 -8.82
N SER A 153 31.20 21.54 -8.88
CA SER A 153 31.79 20.79 -10.01
C SER A 153 33.26 21.11 -10.27
N SER A 154 34.00 21.48 -9.22
CA SER A 154 35.42 21.89 -9.31
C SER A 154 36.34 20.69 -9.62
N VAL A 155 35.87 19.48 -9.43
CA VAL A 155 36.57 18.23 -9.70
C VAL A 155 35.87 17.50 -10.84
N GLN A 156 36.65 16.85 -11.71
CA GLN A 156 36.08 16.03 -12.79
C GLN A 156 35.12 14.98 -12.22
N PRO A 157 33.90 14.89 -12.77
CA PRO A 157 32.91 13.93 -12.28
C PRO A 157 33.32 12.49 -12.62
N LEU A 158 32.90 11.56 -11.78
CA LEU A 158 32.91 10.14 -12.10
C LEU A 158 31.71 9.85 -13.01
N ILE A 159 31.96 9.30 -14.19
CA ILE A 159 30.89 8.90 -15.12
C ILE A 159 30.95 7.37 -15.24
N ARG A 160 29.84 6.71 -15.01
CA ARG A 160 29.72 5.27 -15.18
C ARG A 160 28.33 4.86 -15.68
N LYS A 161 28.22 3.61 -16.18
CA LYS A 161 26.94 3.02 -16.54
C LYS A 161 26.34 2.32 -15.31
N GLU A 162 25.07 2.57 -15.06
CA GLU A 162 24.31 1.96 -13.97
C GLU A 162 23.15 1.14 -14.56
N ASP A 163 23.21 -0.16 -14.37
CA ASP A 163 22.13 -1.09 -14.71
C ASP A 163 21.09 -1.19 -13.58
N LYS A 164 21.51 -0.85 -12.37
CA LYS A 164 20.64 -0.75 -11.19
C LYS A 164 20.75 0.61 -10.54
N ILE A 165 19.60 1.15 -10.17
CA ILE A 165 19.49 2.37 -9.35
C ILE A 165 18.86 1.93 -8.02
N ASN A 166 19.71 1.46 -7.13
CA ASN A 166 19.32 1.07 -5.77
C ASN A 166 20.37 1.62 -4.82
N TYR A 167 20.06 2.78 -4.23
CA TYR A 167 20.93 3.44 -3.26
C TYR A 167 20.23 3.39 -1.90
N GLU A 168 20.41 2.30 -1.17
CA GLU A 168 19.81 2.13 0.17
C GLU A 168 20.54 2.94 1.26
N ASP A 169 21.77 3.43 0.96
CA ASP A 169 22.63 4.10 1.94
C ASP A 169 23.26 5.38 1.37
N LEU A 170 22.46 6.42 1.20
CA LEU A 170 22.95 7.79 0.93
C LEU A 170 22.68 8.72 2.11
#